data_4651d583d81c1515e5261239a3401aac
#
_entry.id   4651d583d81c1515e5261239a3401aac
#
_cell.length_a   1.000
_cell.length_b   1.000
_cell.length_c   1.000
_cell.angle_alpha   90.00
_cell.angle_beta   90.00
_cell.angle_gamma   90.00
#
_symmetry.space_group_name_H-M   'P 1'
#
loop_
_entity.id
_entity.type
_entity.pdbx_description
1 polymer ?
#
loop_
_entity_poly.entity_id
_entity_poly.type
_entity_poly.pdbx_seq_one_letter_code
_entity_poly.pdbx_strand_id
1 'polypeptide(L)'
;MEAFVEMRHSMLSNASILQHLTQVDRKLLENDEKFKLLFAKFEESKPYKQGIFFQGQTYDAYSFVCDCIRKAKKRIVLIDNYVDDTVLTMLDKCTDGVEATIYTMQISKSFELDIEKHNSQYPAIDIKVFKNAHDRFLIIDGRVYHFGASIKDLGKKWFAVSKLTEYSANELLYRL
;
A
#
# COMPACT_ATOMS: atom_id res chain seq x y z
N MET A 1 5.80 38.92 62.34
CA MET A 1 6.17 37.50 62.22
C MET A 1 5.32 36.77 61.18
N GLU A 2 4.01 37.03 61.09
CA GLU A 2 3.07 36.44 60.13
C GLU A 2 3.44 36.69 58.65
N ALA A 3 3.75 37.90 58.23
CA ALA A 3 4.13 38.25 56.87
C ALA A 3 5.37 37.47 56.35
N PHE A 4 6.27 37.10 57.22
CA PHE A 4 7.47 36.34 56.87
C PHE A 4 7.14 34.85 56.62
N VAL A 5 6.16 34.31 57.32
CA VAL A 5 5.65 32.94 57.17
C VAL A 5 4.86 32.81 55.88
N GLU A 6 4.01 33.78 55.55
CA GLU A 6 3.25 33.81 54.29
C GLU A 6 4.14 33.93 53.06
N MET A 7 5.16 34.80 53.10
CA MET A 7 6.14 34.97 52.04
C MET A 7 6.94 33.67 51.79
N ARG A 8 7.31 32.95 52.84
CA ARG A 8 7.99 31.68 52.77
C ARG A 8 7.12 30.58 52.20
N HIS A 9 5.84 30.57 52.55
CA HIS A 9 4.87 29.61 51.99
C HIS A 9 4.62 29.84 50.50
N SER A 10 4.52 31.11 50.08
CA SER A 10 4.39 31.51 48.68
C SER A 10 5.63 31.13 47.87
N MET A 11 6.84 31.31 48.39
CA MET A 11 8.07 30.90 47.72
C MET A 11 8.20 29.37 47.53
N LEU A 12 7.80 28.57 48.51
CA LEU A 12 7.80 27.10 48.41
C LEU A 12 6.74 26.62 47.42
N SER A 13 5.57 27.25 47.36
CA SER A 13 4.54 26.96 46.37
C SER A 13 5.01 27.27 44.97
N ASN A 14 5.66 28.41 44.72
CA ASN A 14 6.21 28.80 43.44
C ASN A 14 7.35 27.86 42.96
N ALA A 15 8.21 27.41 43.88
CA ALA A 15 9.26 26.43 43.55
C ALA A 15 8.67 25.09 43.12
N SER A 16 7.61 24.63 43.78
CA SER A 16 6.90 23.40 43.38
C SER A 16 6.24 23.55 42.01
N ILE A 17 5.61 24.67 41.70
CA ILE A 17 5.03 24.97 40.40
C ILE A 17 6.09 24.99 39.31
N LEU A 18 7.22 25.65 39.53
CA LEU A 18 8.36 25.66 38.58
C LEU A 18 8.89 24.28 38.32
N GLN A 19 8.98 23.44 39.33
CA GLN A 19 9.46 22.04 39.16
C GLN A 19 8.44 21.23 38.35
N HIS A 20 7.14 21.41 38.54
CA HIS A 20 6.10 20.79 37.71
C HIS A 20 6.15 21.27 36.26
N LEU A 21 6.29 22.56 36.02
CA LEU A 21 6.41 23.13 34.68
C LEU A 21 7.62 22.54 33.93
N THR A 22 8.78 22.45 34.57
CA THR A 22 9.97 21.84 34.00
C THR A 22 9.77 20.36 33.63
N GLN A 23 8.99 19.63 34.44
CA GLN A 23 8.64 18.23 34.12
C GLN A 23 7.68 18.14 32.94
N VAL A 24 6.71 19.04 32.84
CA VAL A 24 5.77 19.13 31.71
C VAL A 24 6.50 19.46 30.42
N ASP A 25 7.38 20.48 30.44
CA ASP A 25 8.19 20.87 29.28
C ASP A 25 9.06 19.71 28.79
N ARG A 26 9.69 18.96 29.68
CA ARG A 26 10.47 17.78 29.32
C ARG A 26 9.62 16.71 28.66
N LYS A 27 8.42 16.43 29.19
CA LYS A 27 7.49 15.47 28.59
C LYS A 27 6.98 15.92 27.23
N LEU A 28 6.75 17.21 27.04
CA LEU A 28 6.36 17.77 25.76
C LEU A 28 7.47 17.57 24.71
N LEU A 29 8.73 17.87 25.05
CA LEU A 29 9.87 17.63 24.16
C LEU A 29 10.03 16.14 23.82
N GLU A 30 9.93 15.25 24.81
CA GLU A 30 9.99 13.79 24.57
C GLU A 30 8.84 13.31 23.67
N ASN A 31 7.66 13.86 23.80
CA ASN A 31 6.52 13.53 22.95
C ASN A 31 6.71 14.06 21.54
N ASP A 32 7.20 15.28 21.37
CA ASP A 32 7.51 15.85 20.05
C ASP A 32 8.52 15.01 19.27
N GLU A 33 9.57 14.52 19.94
CA GLU A 33 10.54 13.60 19.32
C GLU A 33 9.90 12.27 18.93
N LYS A 34 9.05 11.70 19.78
CA LYS A 34 8.29 10.47 19.46
C LYS A 34 7.35 10.68 18.30
N PHE A 35 6.67 11.83 18.22
CA PHE A 35 5.82 12.18 17.09
C PHE A 35 6.62 12.32 15.80
N LYS A 36 7.77 13.01 15.83
CA LYS A 36 8.66 13.11 14.66
C LYS A 36 9.09 11.74 14.15
N LEU A 37 9.50 10.84 15.05
CA LEU A 37 9.88 9.47 14.69
C LEU A 37 8.69 8.64 14.14
N LEU A 38 7.51 8.80 14.72
CA LEU A 38 6.27 8.17 14.24
C LEU A 38 5.90 8.66 12.85
N PHE A 39 5.94 9.98 12.62
CA PHE A 39 5.66 10.56 11.31
C PHE A 39 6.70 10.15 10.28
N ALA A 40 8.00 10.12 10.61
CA ALA A 40 9.03 9.63 9.71
C ALA A 40 8.79 8.18 9.30
N LYS A 41 8.50 7.28 10.25
CA LYS A 41 8.13 5.87 9.96
C LYS A 41 6.84 5.77 9.16
N PHE A 42 5.87 6.64 9.41
CA PHE A 42 4.62 6.67 8.66
C PHE A 42 4.84 7.14 7.22
N GLU A 43 5.71 8.14 7.00
CA GLU A 43 6.09 8.60 5.65
C GLU A 43 6.87 7.51 4.89
N GLU A 44 7.84 6.83 5.51
CA GLU A 44 8.55 5.69 4.92
C GLU A 44 7.61 4.52 4.59
N SER A 45 6.55 4.31 5.39
CA SER A 45 5.58 3.24 5.18
C SER A 45 4.45 3.60 4.21
N LYS A 46 4.39 4.86 3.73
CA LYS A 46 3.38 5.26 2.74
C LYS A 46 3.60 4.50 1.44
N PRO A 47 2.70 3.59 1.04
CA PRO A 47 2.75 3.07 -0.31
C PRO A 47 2.65 4.27 -1.27
N TYR A 48 3.39 4.25 -2.36
CA TYR A 48 3.32 5.26 -3.39
C TYR A 48 1.86 5.57 -3.71
N LYS A 49 1.41 6.80 -3.42
CA LYS A 49 0.06 7.22 -3.77
C LYS A 49 -0.07 7.43 -5.27
N GLN A 50 1.01 7.88 -5.90
CA GLN A 50 1.14 8.09 -7.34
C GLN A 50 2.62 8.20 -7.71
N GLY A 51 2.95 7.86 -8.94
CA GLY A 51 4.30 7.95 -9.45
C GLY A 51 4.35 7.80 -10.96
N ILE A 52 5.46 8.17 -11.55
CA ILE A 52 5.76 7.92 -12.96
C ILE A 52 7.01 7.06 -13.00
N PHE A 53 6.94 5.97 -13.75
CA PHE A 53 8.09 5.16 -14.10
C PHE A 53 8.52 5.48 -15.52
N PHE A 54 9.82 5.64 -15.70
CA PHE A 54 10.41 5.99 -16.98
C PHE A 54 10.87 4.73 -17.73
N GLN A 55 11.15 4.89 -19.01
CA GLN A 55 11.71 3.80 -19.83
C GLN A 55 13.02 3.27 -19.21
N GLY A 56 13.13 1.95 -19.11
CA GLY A 56 14.28 1.27 -18.52
C GLY A 56 14.14 0.94 -17.03
N GLN A 57 13.16 1.51 -16.32
CA GLN A 57 12.88 1.20 -14.91
C GLN A 57 12.03 -0.08 -14.75
N THR A 58 12.39 -1.12 -15.50
CA THR A 58 11.60 -2.37 -15.54
C THR A 58 11.64 -3.11 -14.20
N TYR A 59 12.83 -3.18 -13.57
CA TYR A 59 12.98 -3.83 -12.27
C TYR A 59 12.30 -3.05 -11.14
N ASP A 60 12.41 -1.73 -11.14
CA ASP A 60 11.77 -0.88 -10.13
C ASP A 60 10.25 -1.03 -10.19
N ALA A 61 9.69 -1.01 -11.41
CA ALA A 61 8.27 -1.19 -11.63
C ALA A 61 7.78 -2.59 -11.23
N TYR A 62 8.54 -3.64 -11.59
CA TYR A 62 8.29 -5.01 -11.16
C TYR A 62 8.32 -5.13 -9.63
N SER A 63 9.36 -4.60 -9.00
CA SER A 63 9.52 -4.62 -7.54
C SER A 63 8.36 -3.92 -6.84
N PHE A 64 7.94 -2.76 -7.35
CA PHE A 64 6.78 -2.02 -6.84
C PHE A 64 5.49 -2.86 -6.86
N VAL A 65 5.20 -3.55 -7.97
CA VAL A 65 4.01 -4.41 -8.08
C VAL A 65 4.11 -5.60 -7.12
N CYS A 66 5.27 -6.25 -7.06
CA CYS A 66 5.50 -7.36 -6.12
C CYS A 66 5.33 -6.91 -4.66
N ASP A 67 5.78 -5.70 -4.31
CA ASP A 67 5.58 -5.15 -2.97
C ASP A 67 4.12 -4.84 -2.65
N CYS A 68 3.34 -4.44 -3.65
CA CYS A 68 1.89 -4.32 -3.50
C CYS A 68 1.25 -5.70 -3.25
N ILE A 69 1.62 -6.71 -4.03
CA ILE A 69 1.11 -8.08 -3.94
C ILE A 69 1.44 -8.71 -2.58
N ARG A 70 2.69 -8.59 -2.09
CA ARG A 70 3.11 -9.10 -0.76
C ARG A 70 2.32 -8.50 0.41
N LYS A 71 1.70 -7.34 0.23
CA LYS A 71 0.87 -6.67 1.25
C LYS A 71 -0.57 -7.17 1.29
N ALA A 72 -0.97 -8.03 0.36
CA ALA A 72 -2.29 -8.64 0.35
C ALA A 72 -2.47 -9.56 1.56
N LYS A 73 -3.65 -9.52 2.16
CA LYS A 73 -4.02 -10.35 3.32
C LYS A 73 -5.25 -11.21 3.05
N LYS A 74 -6.07 -10.83 2.09
CA LYS A 74 -7.35 -11.49 1.78
C LYS A 74 -7.48 -11.79 0.30
N ARG A 75 -7.34 -10.76 -0.55
CA ARG A 75 -7.58 -10.92 -1.98
C ARG A 75 -6.74 -9.98 -2.84
N ILE A 76 -6.44 -10.47 -4.04
CA ILE A 76 -5.85 -9.71 -5.14
C ILE A 76 -6.79 -9.82 -6.33
N VAL A 77 -7.14 -8.70 -6.94
CA VAL A 77 -7.87 -8.68 -8.22
C VAL A 77 -7.10 -7.83 -9.20
N LEU A 78 -6.72 -8.43 -10.31
CA LEU A 78 -6.09 -7.76 -11.44
C LEU A 78 -7.11 -7.62 -12.57
N ILE A 79 -7.26 -6.41 -13.09
CA ILE A 79 -8.00 -6.12 -14.32
C ILE A 79 -6.98 -5.64 -15.34
N ASP A 80 -6.64 -6.47 -16.31
CA ASP A 80 -5.66 -6.16 -17.36
C ASP A 80 -5.97 -6.93 -18.63
N ASN A 81 -6.19 -6.23 -19.73
CA ASN A 81 -6.54 -6.83 -21.02
C ASN A 81 -5.42 -7.66 -21.66
N TYR A 82 -4.18 -7.51 -21.19
CA TYR A 82 -3.00 -8.13 -21.81
C TYR A 82 -2.14 -8.84 -20.77
N VAL A 83 -2.53 -10.04 -20.40
CA VAL A 83 -1.83 -10.86 -19.41
C VAL A 83 -1.07 -12.02 -20.07
N ASP A 84 0.00 -12.47 -19.42
CA ASP A 84 0.79 -13.65 -19.76
C ASP A 84 1.33 -14.32 -18.49
N ASP A 85 2.19 -15.33 -18.65
CA ASP A 85 2.81 -16.11 -17.57
C ASP A 85 3.64 -15.27 -16.59
N THR A 86 4.17 -14.12 -17.04
CA THR A 86 4.91 -13.21 -16.13
C THR A 86 4.03 -12.67 -15.03
N VAL A 87 2.73 -12.48 -15.29
CA VAL A 87 1.75 -12.03 -14.28
C VAL A 87 1.53 -13.12 -13.22
N LEU A 88 1.46 -14.39 -13.61
CA LEU A 88 1.36 -15.52 -12.66
C LEU A 88 2.55 -15.52 -11.72
N THR A 89 3.76 -15.39 -12.27
CA THR A 89 5.00 -15.31 -11.48
C THR A 89 5.04 -14.14 -10.49
N MET A 90 4.40 -13.01 -10.82
CA MET A 90 4.26 -11.91 -9.87
C MET A 90 3.27 -12.25 -8.74
N LEU A 91 2.15 -12.88 -9.08
CA LEU A 91 1.11 -13.26 -8.12
C LEU A 91 1.59 -14.32 -7.11
N ASP A 92 2.57 -15.18 -7.49
CA ASP A 92 3.23 -16.12 -6.57
C ASP A 92 3.96 -15.46 -5.41
N LYS A 93 4.13 -14.13 -5.44
CA LYS A 93 4.73 -13.36 -4.33
C LYS A 93 3.72 -13.06 -3.21
N CYS A 94 2.44 -13.44 -3.38
CA CYS A 94 1.45 -13.25 -2.33
C CYS A 94 1.67 -14.23 -1.16
N THR A 95 1.08 -13.91 -0.04
CA THR A 95 1.09 -14.79 1.15
C THR A 95 0.07 -15.92 0.95
N ASP A 96 0.33 -17.07 1.52
CA ASP A 96 -0.60 -18.20 1.52
C ASP A 96 -1.98 -17.81 2.05
N GLY A 97 -3.03 -18.34 1.41
CA GLY A 97 -4.42 -18.06 1.76
C GLY A 97 -5.00 -16.77 1.17
N VAL A 98 -4.25 -16.06 0.32
CA VAL A 98 -4.76 -14.92 -0.43
C VAL A 98 -5.43 -15.40 -1.71
N GLU A 99 -6.70 -15.03 -1.92
CA GLU A 99 -7.43 -15.30 -3.16
C GLU A 99 -6.96 -14.38 -4.28
N ALA A 100 -6.63 -14.93 -5.46
CA ALA A 100 -6.21 -14.16 -6.62
C ALA A 100 -7.18 -14.38 -7.79
N THR A 101 -7.64 -13.27 -8.40
CA THR A 101 -8.49 -13.29 -9.59
C THR A 101 -7.94 -12.34 -10.64
N ILE A 102 -7.87 -12.79 -11.89
CA ILE A 102 -7.50 -11.98 -13.05
C ILE A 102 -8.72 -11.80 -13.96
N TYR A 103 -9.01 -10.57 -14.31
CA TYR A 103 -9.97 -10.21 -15.35
C TYR A 103 -9.22 -9.72 -16.57
N THR A 104 -9.41 -10.40 -17.72
CA THR A 104 -8.72 -10.09 -18.96
C THR A 104 -9.66 -10.09 -20.16
N MET A 105 -9.29 -9.41 -21.23
CA MET A 105 -10.13 -9.32 -22.44
C MET A 105 -10.33 -10.67 -23.14
N GLN A 106 -9.30 -11.52 -23.11
CA GLN A 106 -9.32 -12.84 -23.71
C GLN A 106 -8.31 -13.76 -23.04
N ILE A 107 -8.59 -15.06 -23.06
CA ILE A 107 -7.68 -16.10 -22.58
C ILE A 107 -7.16 -16.84 -23.82
N SER A 108 -5.86 -16.72 -24.13
CA SER A 108 -5.27 -17.49 -25.20
C SER A 108 -5.06 -18.94 -24.78
N LYS A 109 -5.04 -19.87 -25.75
CA LYS A 109 -4.78 -21.30 -25.45
C LYS A 109 -3.43 -21.53 -24.74
N SER A 110 -2.40 -20.75 -25.06
CA SER A 110 -1.11 -20.84 -24.36
C SER A 110 -1.23 -20.43 -22.91
N PHE A 111 -1.91 -19.31 -22.65
CA PHE A 111 -2.09 -18.81 -21.29
C PHE A 111 -2.99 -19.73 -20.45
N GLU A 112 -4.00 -20.35 -21.05
CA GLU A 112 -4.85 -21.36 -20.41
C GLU A 112 -4.01 -22.56 -19.90
N LEU A 113 -3.08 -23.06 -20.73
CA LEU A 113 -2.14 -24.11 -20.32
C LEU A 113 -1.18 -23.69 -19.22
N ASP A 114 -0.72 -22.43 -19.24
CA ASP A 114 0.15 -21.90 -18.19
C ASP A 114 -0.59 -21.80 -16.86
N ILE A 115 -1.87 -21.39 -16.90
CA ILE A 115 -2.75 -21.35 -15.71
C ILE A 115 -2.98 -22.75 -15.15
N GLU A 116 -3.29 -23.74 -16.01
CA GLU A 116 -3.49 -25.13 -15.57
C GLU A 116 -2.24 -25.67 -14.87
N LYS A 117 -1.06 -25.46 -15.46
CA LYS A 117 0.22 -25.87 -14.85
C LYS A 117 0.45 -25.15 -13.52
N HIS A 118 0.26 -23.83 -13.50
CA HIS A 118 0.41 -23.02 -12.29
C HIS A 118 -0.49 -23.56 -11.17
N ASN A 119 -1.80 -23.68 -11.44
CA ASN A 119 -2.81 -24.09 -10.47
C ASN A 119 -2.68 -25.55 -10.02
N SER A 120 -1.90 -26.36 -10.75
CA SER A 120 -1.55 -27.73 -10.31
C SER A 120 -0.49 -27.77 -9.20
N GLN A 121 0.27 -26.68 -9.03
CA GLN A 121 1.42 -26.63 -8.09
C GLN A 121 1.29 -25.54 -7.03
N TYR A 122 0.61 -24.45 -7.36
CA TYR A 122 0.47 -23.25 -6.51
C TYR A 122 -1.00 -22.97 -6.16
N PRO A 123 -1.28 -22.06 -5.21
CA PRO A 123 -2.63 -21.61 -4.93
C PRO A 123 -3.33 -21.17 -6.22
N ALA A 124 -4.56 -21.63 -6.40
CA ALA A 124 -5.29 -21.42 -7.63
C ALA A 124 -5.57 -19.93 -7.89
N ILE A 125 -5.27 -19.48 -9.09
CA ILE A 125 -5.63 -18.16 -9.62
C ILE A 125 -6.88 -18.34 -10.48
N ASP A 126 -7.94 -17.60 -10.16
CA ASP A 126 -9.18 -17.58 -10.95
C ASP A 126 -9.04 -16.59 -12.10
N ILE A 127 -9.46 -16.98 -13.30
CA ILE A 127 -9.34 -16.12 -14.49
C ILE A 127 -10.67 -16.00 -15.18
N LYS A 128 -11.06 -14.75 -15.44
CA LYS A 128 -12.36 -14.40 -16.03
C LYS A 128 -12.19 -13.46 -17.22
N VAL A 129 -13.08 -13.62 -18.20
CA VAL A 129 -13.12 -12.72 -19.35
C VAL A 129 -13.93 -11.48 -18.98
N PHE A 130 -13.30 -10.30 -19.13
CA PHE A 130 -13.94 -9.01 -18.94
C PHE A 130 -13.45 -8.01 -20.00
N LYS A 131 -14.35 -7.46 -20.81
CA LYS A 131 -13.99 -6.65 -21.99
C LYS A 131 -14.24 -5.16 -21.83
N ASN A 132 -14.86 -4.75 -20.69
CA ASN A 132 -15.33 -3.38 -20.53
C ASN A 132 -14.35 -2.45 -19.80
N ALA A 133 -13.13 -2.90 -19.54
CA ALA A 133 -12.09 -2.03 -19.00
C ALA A 133 -11.09 -1.64 -20.10
N HIS A 134 -10.79 -0.36 -20.19
CA HIS A 134 -9.71 0.16 -21.03
C HIS A 134 -8.40 0.24 -20.23
N ASP A 135 -8.49 0.71 -18.99
CA ASP A 135 -7.38 0.87 -18.08
C ASP A 135 -7.12 -0.39 -17.25
N ARG A 136 -5.98 -0.43 -16.57
CA ARG A 136 -5.53 -1.55 -15.75
C ARG A 136 -5.66 -1.17 -14.28
N PHE A 137 -6.20 -2.11 -13.51
CA PHE A 137 -6.39 -1.92 -12.08
C PHE A 137 -5.85 -3.12 -11.31
N LEU A 138 -5.08 -2.85 -10.27
CA LEU A 138 -4.66 -3.84 -9.31
C LEU A 138 -5.33 -3.53 -7.98
N ILE A 139 -6.18 -4.42 -7.52
CA ILE A 139 -6.92 -4.27 -6.26
C ILE A 139 -6.27 -5.20 -5.24
N ILE A 140 -5.76 -4.64 -4.16
CA ILE A 140 -5.15 -5.35 -3.04
C ILE A 140 -6.01 -5.13 -1.81
N ASP A 141 -6.76 -6.14 -1.39
CA ASP A 141 -7.78 -6.06 -0.34
C ASP A 141 -8.81 -4.96 -0.64
N GLY A 142 -8.72 -3.82 0.04
CA GLY A 142 -9.57 -2.66 -0.16
C GLY A 142 -8.91 -1.49 -0.90
N ARG A 143 -7.67 -1.66 -1.41
CA ARG A 143 -6.90 -0.60 -2.07
C ARG A 143 -6.92 -0.79 -3.58
N VAL A 144 -7.22 0.26 -4.31
CA VAL A 144 -7.26 0.26 -5.78
C VAL A 144 -6.06 1.02 -6.32
N TYR A 145 -5.28 0.37 -7.18
CA TYR A 145 -4.18 0.98 -7.92
C TYR A 145 -4.53 0.99 -9.41
N HIS A 146 -4.41 2.15 -10.02
CA HIS A 146 -4.54 2.34 -11.47
C HIS A 146 -3.15 2.33 -12.11
N PHE A 147 -3.02 1.66 -13.25
CA PHE A 147 -1.79 1.57 -14.04
C PHE A 147 -2.04 2.03 -15.48
N GLY A 148 -1.23 2.94 -15.96
CA GLY A 148 -1.27 3.42 -17.35
C GLY A 148 -0.69 2.45 -18.38
N ALA A 149 -0.15 1.31 -17.96
CA ALA A 149 0.38 0.25 -18.80
C ALA A 149 -0.01 -1.12 -18.29
N SER A 150 0.00 -2.15 -19.16
CA SER A 150 -0.18 -3.53 -18.74
C SER A 150 0.90 -3.96 -17.76
N ILE A 151 0.52 -4.76 -16.78
CA ILE A 151 1.42 -5.24 -15.72
C ILE A 151 2.63 -6.00 -16.31
N LYS A 152 2.43 -6.75 -17.36
CA LYS A 152 3.52 -7.49 -18.06
C LYS A 152 4.51 -6.58 -18.80
N ASP A 153 4.13 -5.34 -19.11
CA ASP A 153 4.93 -4.41 -19.93
C ASP A 153 5.50 -3.23 -19.13
N LEU A 154 5.42 -3.29 -17.80
CA LEU A 154 5.87 -2.21 -16.92
C LEU A 154 7.35 -1.86 -17.15
N GLY A 155 7.65 -0.56 -17.20
CA GLY A 155 9.01 -0.03 -17.40
C GLY A 155 9.56 -0.13 -18.82
N LYS A 156 8.87 -0.77 -19.77
CA LYS A 156 9.26 -0.76 -21.20
C LYS A 156 9.07 0.62 -21.83
N LYS A 157 8.04 1.35 -21.39
CA LYS A 157 7.73 2.74 -21.77
C LYS A 157 7.32 3.51 -20.51
N TRP A 158 7.25 4.82 -20.63
CA TRP A 158 6.73 5.67 -19.54
C TRP A 158 5.29 5.29 -19.20
N PHE A 159 5.01 5.15 -17.92
CA PHE A 159 3.64 4.95 -17.43
C PHE A 159 3.47 5.58 -16.06
N ALA A 160 2.24 5.96 -15.76
CA ALA A 160 1.86 6.44 -14.43
C ALA A 160 1.20 5.31 -13.63
N VAL A 161 1.40 5.35 -12.32
CA VAL A 161 0.64 4.58 -11.35
C VAL A 161 0.03 5.52 -10.33
N SER A 162 -1.21 5.29 -9.94
CA SER A 162 -1.87 6.03 -8.87
C SER A 162 -2.73 5.12 -8.01
N LYS A 163 -2.71 5.38 -6.70
CA LYS A 163 -3.66 4.77 -5.78
C LYS A 163 -4.93 5.62 -5.79
N LEU A 164 -6.03 5.02 -6.19
CA LEU A 164 -7.33 5.69 -6.16
C LEU A 164 -7.86 5.71 -4.72
N THR A 165 -8.16 6.89 -4.20
CA THR A 165 -8.67 7.06 -2.83
C THR A 165 -10.17 7.37 -2.81
N GLU A 166 -10.72 7.83 -3.92
CA GLU A 166 -12.12 8.23 -4.06
C GLU A 166 -13.05 7.06 -4.43
N TYR A 167 -12.47 5.94 -4.90
CA TYR A 167 -13.21 4.75 -5.28
C TYR A 167 -12.86 3.59 -4.35
N SER A 168 -13.88 2.96 -3.80
CA SER A 168 -13.68 1.73 -3.02
C SER A 168 -13.48 0.52 -3.93
N ALA A 169 -12.72 -0.46 -3.46
CA ALA A 169 -12.59 -1.74 -4.18
C ALA A 169 -13.95 -2.40 -4.44
N ASN A 170 -14.89 -2.30 -3.50
CA ASN A 170 -16.20 -2.91 -3.63
C ASN A 170 -17.06 -2.28 -4.76
N GLU A 171 -16.93 -0.97 -4.97
CA GLU A 171 -17.61 -0.29 -6.09
C GLU A 171 -17.13 -0.78 -7.46
N LEU A 172 -15.82 -1.03 -7.60
CA LEU A 172 -15.28 -1.59 -8.83
C LEU A 172 -15.70 -3.05 -9.00
N LEU A 173 -15.58 -3.86 -7.95
CA LEU A 173 -15.89 -5.29 -7.99
C LEU A 173 -17.38 -5.57 -8.24
N TYR A 174 -18.26 -4.70 -7.81
CA TYR A 174 -19.70 -4.82 -8.10
C TYR A 174 -20.04 -4.67 -9.59
N ARG A 175 -19.12 -4.08 -10.38
CA ARG A 175 -19.29 -3.83 -11.82
C ARG A 175 -18.62 -4.88 -12.72
N LEU A 176 -17.92 -5.84 -12.14
CA LEU A 176 -17.30 -7.00 -12.81
C LEU A 176 -18.29 -8.15 -12.91
#